data_97f62a381f515cafa3dc41f156511a76
#
_entry.id   97f62a381f515cafa3dc41f156511a76
#
_cell.length_a   1.000
_cell.length_b   1.000
_cell.length_c   1.000
_cell.angle_alpha   90.00
_cell.angle_beta   90.00
_cell.angle_gamma   90.00
#
_symmetry.space_group_name_H-M   'P 1'
#
loop_
_entity.id
_entity.type
_entity.pdbx_description
1 polymer ?
#
loop_
_entity_poly.entity_id
_entity_poly.type
_entity_poly.pdbx_seq_one_letter_code
_entity_poly.pdbx_strand_id
1 'polypeptide(L)'
;QAIANTLCQFGDLRYVNVLIADAQPGLDVAGTLPAGCFRFNEREDLTTLWSRAAASSSTRRTIAAALYYPAAEGKGVLCEGRLLSFGDLSPAGLMTTLLEALSTRAETLSCTPAMPDLINQLAQAPTLNEANGQRIMVLRFQDALNGILLSGGITRSVMVASLVCTAHTFIPGLDGVEIWIGSEQLTSLTPLSTYNGAGETMRFDRGLMKRGDFSDFLLSCCTLYFANADGELVAVKRPIPFYSAGNPRAVINELMRGPQPYDSLSGLLPVLPDGLQDADLIGVSLDQSAMVLNFSDQLLRLCQDMPPQRERSLIYAVVNTLCRLPGVKRVSFFVMGQQPETLAGAVYLPGDFLPRPDDSD
;
A
#
# COMPACT_ATOMS: atom_id res chain seq x y z
N GLN A 1 -0.27 -7.81 21.25
CA GLN A 1 -0.95 -8.91 20.54
C GLN A 1 -2.49 -8.76 20.54
N ALA A 2 -3.14 -8.38 21.63
CA ALA A 2 -4.61 -8.20 21.65
C ALA A 2 -5.09 -7.22 20.57
N ILE A 3 -4.42 -6.06 20.40
CA ILE A 3 -4.74 -5.10 19.36
C ILE A 3 -4.60 -5.74 17.97
N ALA A 4 -3.49 -6.44 17.73
CA ALA A 4 -3.27 -7.12 16.45
C ALA A 4 -4.32 -8.20 16.19
N ASN A 5 -4.64 -9.03 17.19
CA ASN A 5 -5.65 -10.07 17.07
C ASN A 5 -7.05 -9.48 16.80
N THR A 6 -7.37 -8.33 17.39
CA THR A 6 -8.64 -7.65 17.13
C THR A 6 -8.69 -7.08 15.72
N LEU A 7 -7.65 -6.34 15.32
CA LEU A 7 -7.63 -5.65 14.03
C LEU A 7 -7.46 -6.61 12.84
N CYS A 8 -6.64 -7.65 12.96
CA CYS A 8 -6.46 -8.63 11.89
C CYS A 8 -7.67 -9.54 11.64
N GLN A 9 -8.77 -9.40 12.42
CA GLN A 9 -10.06 -10.02 12.10
C GLN A 9 -10.86 -9.24 11.06
N PHE A 10 -10.47 -8.00 10.78
CA PHE A 10 -11.13 -7.17 9.78
C PHE A 10 -10.45 -7.35 8.41
N GLY A 11 -10.97 -8.28 7.63
CA GLY A 11 -10.60 -8.46 6.23
C GLY A 11 -9.11 -8.77 5.99
N ASP A 12 -8.51 -8.08 5.05
CA ASP A 12 -7.14 -8.35 4.55
C ASP A 12 -6.01 -7.79 5.41
N LEU A 13 -6.27 -7.37 6.65
CA LEU A 13 -5.23 -6.88 7.56
C LEU A 13 -4.36 -8.04 8.02
N ARG A 14 -3.15 -8.15 7.46
CA ARG A 14 -2.19 -9.21 7.78
C ARG A 14 -1.27 -8.84 8.95
N TYR A 15 -1.01 -7.55 9.11
CA TYR A 15 -0.09 -7.01 10.10
C TYR A 15 -0.63 -5.74 10.72
N VAL A 16 -0.31 -5.53 11.99
CA VAL A 16 -0.58 -4.30 12.74
C VAL A 16 0.74 -3.78 13.29
N ASN A 17 1.08 -2.55 12.99
CA ASN A 17 2.19 -1.86 13.62
C ASN A 17 1.64 -0.81 14.60
N VAL A 18 2.18 -0.80 15.81
CA VAL A 18 1.78 0.14 16.85
C VAL A 18 2.84 1.24 16.94
N LEU A 19 2.47 2.46 16.62
CA LEU A 19 3.32 3.64 16.74
C LEU A 19 2.85 4.50 17.92
N ILE A 20 3.78 5.16 18.56
CA ILE A 20 3.52 6.16 19.60
C ILE A 20 4.09 7.47 19.12
N ALA A 21 3.25 8.48 18.93
CA ALA A 21 3.64 9.77 18.33
C ALA A 21 4.42 9.58 17.02
N ASP A 22 3.90 8.73 16.13
CA ASP A 22 4.48 8.39 14.82
C ASP A 22 5.86 7.71 14.87
N ALA A 23 6.33 7.32 16.04
CA ALA A 23 7.58 6.61 16.22
C ALA A 23 7.37 5.18 16.74
N GLN A 24 8.28 4.28 16.35
CA GLN A 24 8.33 2.93 16.90
C GLN A 24 8.66 3.00 18.40
N PRO A 25 7.89 2.35 19.31
CA PRO A 25 8.05 2.50 20.76
C PRO A 25 9.34 1.89 21.33
N GLY A 26 10.11 1.19 20.57
CA GLY A 26 11.37 0.63 21.01
C GLY A 26 11.44 -0.89 20.91
N LEU A 27 12.66 -1.38 20.76
CA LEU A 27 12.96 -2.81 20.80
C LEU A 27 13.40 -3.16 22.22
N ASP A 28 12.52 -3.79 22.95
CA ASP A 28 12.85 -4.33 24.27
C ASP A 28 13.39 -5.75 24.15
N VAL A 29 14.53 -6.00 24.81
CA VAL A 29 15.15 -7.34 24.88
C VAL A 29 14.21 -8.35 25.55
N ALA A 30 13.39 -7.93 26.49
CA ALA A 30 12.41 -8.76 27.17
C ALA A 30 11.12 -8.99 26.39
N GLY A 31 10.91 -8.30 25.24
CA GLY A 31 9.68 -8.41 24.43
C GLY A 31 8.46 -7.78 25.08
N THR A 32 8.65 -6.82 25.99
CA THR A 32 7.57 -6.15 26.71
C THR A 32 6.99 -4.97 25.92
N LEU A 33 7.76 -4.39 25.01
CA LEU A 33 7.33 -3.27 24.17
C LEU A 33 6.92 -3.73 22.77
N PRO A 34 5.90 -3.11 22.16
CA PRO A 34 5.42 -3.48 20.84
C PRO A 34 6.41 -2.99 19.77
N ALA A 35 7.31 -3.87 19.33
CA ALA A 35 8.27 -3.60 18.27
C ALA A 35 7.91 -4.34 16.99
N GLY A 36 8.00 -3.65 15.85
CA GLY A 36 7.71 -4.22 14.53
C GLY A 36 6.21 -4.39 14.25
N CYS A 37 5.91 -5.23 13.27
CA CYS A 37 4.54 -5.53 12.88
C CYS A 37 4.06 -6.84 13.50
N PHE A 38 2.87 -6.82 14.05
CA PHE A 38 2.21 -7.97 14.68
C PHE A 38 1.19 -8.57 13.71
N ARG A 39 1.13 -9.90 13.63
CA ARG A 39 0.09 -10.64 12.91
C ARG A 39 -0.90 -11.28 13.88
N PHE A 40 -2.02 -11.73 13.35
CA PHE A 40 -2.97 -12.55 14.11
C PHE A 40 -2.29 -13.81 14.65
N ASN A 41 -2.47 -14.08 15.94
CA ASN A 41 -1.93 -15.26 16.58
C ASN A 41 -2.87 -15.72 17.69
N GLU A 42 -3.59 -16.81 17.46
CA GLU A 42 -4.52 -17.38 18.43
C GLU A 42 -3.83 -18.07 19.62
N ARG A 43 -2.55 -18.46 19.46
CA ARG A 43 -1.88 -19.36 20.41
C ARG A 43 -0.88 -18.66 21.32
N GLU A 44 -0.55 -17.41 21.10
CA GLU A 44 0.42 -16.70 21.93
C GLU A 44 -0.27 -15.75 22.89
N ASP A 45 -0.33 -16.15 24.17
CA ASP A 45 -0.53 -15.21 25.25
C ASP A 45 0.80 -14.50 25.61
N LEU A 46 0.73 -13.43 26.39
CA LEU A 46 1.91 -12.65 26.80
C LEU A 46 2.91 -13.49 27.59
N THR A 47 2.45 -14.51 28.31
CA THR A 47 3.26 -15.42 29.12
C THR A 47 4.10 -16.33 28.24
N THR A 48 3.56 -16.80 27.13
CA THR A 48 4.27 -17.64 26.15
C THR A 48 5.32 -16.83 25.39
N LEU A 49 5.02 -15.57 25.05
CA LEU A 49 5.99 -14.65 24.44
C LEU A 49 7.18 -14.37 25.38
N TRP A 50 6.91 -14.18 26.66
CA TRP A 50 7.94 -13.94 27.66
C TRP A 50 8.85 -15.16 27.89
N SER A 51 8.26 -16.36 27.99
CA SER A 51 9.03 -17.59 28.15
C SER A 51 9.92 -17.89 26.94
N ARG A 52 9.48 -17.60 25.73
CA ARG A 52 10.29 -17.75 24.52
C ARG A 52 11.40 -16.71 24.41
N ALA A 53 11.15 -15.45 24.77
CA ALA A 53 12.16 -14.41 24.79
C ALA A 53 13.28 -14.73 25.79
N ALA A 54 12.91 -15.25 26.97
CA ALA A 54 13.87 -15.66 28.00
C ALA A 54 14.65 -16.93 27.64
N ALA A 55 14.07 -17.84 26.84
CA ALA A 55 14.69 -19.13 26.47
C ALA A 55 15.57 -19.05 25.19
N SER A 56 15.47 -17.96 24.39
CA SER A 56 16.23 -17.88 23.15
C SER A 56 17.67 -17.43 23.42
N SER A 57 18.60 -18.36 23.37
CA SER A 57 20.05 -18.09 23.30
C SER A 57 20.52 -17.68 21.90
N SER A 58 19.59 -17.46 20.96
CA SER A 58 19.88 -17.03 19.59
C SER A 58 20.27 -15.56 19.57
N THR A 59 21.41 -15.25 19.00
CA THR A 59 21.87 -13.87 18.72
C THR A 59 21.05 -13.18 17.63
N ARG A 60 20.22 -13.94 16.90
CA ARG A 60 19.34 -13.41 15.85
C ARG A 60 17.89 -13.36 16.32
N ARG A 61 17.22 -12.26 16.04
CA ARG A 61 15.79 -12.07 16.32
C ARG A 61 15.02 -11.90 15.03
N THR A 62 13.95 -12.66 14.87
CA THR A 62 13.01 -12.50 13.75
C THR A 62 11.86 -11.62 14.17
N ILE A 63 11.71 -10.48 13.50
CA ILE A 63 10.71 -9.45 13.79
C ILE A 63 10.00 -9.08 12.50
N ALA A 64 8.70 -8.85 12.56
CA ALA A 64 7.95 -8.32 11.42
C ALA A 64 8.23 -6.82 11.28
N ALA A 65 8.87 -6.42 10.20
CA ALA A 65 9.17 -5.04 9.87
C ALA A 65 8.19 -4.51 8.81
N ALA A 66 7.83 -3.23 8.94
CA ALA A 66 7.08 -2.50 7.92
C ALA A 66 8.08 -1.88 6.93
N LEU A 67 8.07 -2.35 5.70
CA LEU A 67 8.90 -1.84 4.61
C LEU A 67 8.04 -1.02 3.65
N TYR A 68 8.51 0.15 3.29
CA TYR A 68 7.81 1.04 2.37
C TYR A 68 8.46 0.98 0.99
N TYR A 69 7.80 0.31 0.04
CA TYR A 69 8.29 0.16 -1.34
C TYR A 69 7.73 1.25 -2.24
N PRO A 70 8.52 1.73 -3.22
CA PRO A 70 7.98 2.60 -4.27
C PRO A 70 6.76 1.99 -4.93
N ALA A 71 5.70 2.77 -5.09
CA ALA A 71 4.55 2.34 -5.85
C ALA A 71 4.77 2.55 -7.35
N ALA A 72 4.11 1.75 -8.18
CA ALA A 72 4.00 2.02 -9.60
C ALA A 72 3.47 3.46 -9.82
N GLU A 73 3.75 4.05 -10.97
CA GLU A 73 3.51 5.46 -11.30
C GLU A 73 4.42 6.47 -10.55
N GLY A 74 5.24 6.04 -9.58
CA GLY A 74 6.18 6.91 -8.88
C GLY A 74 5.56 8.02 -8.03
N LYS A 75 4.30 7.83 -7.59
CA LYS A 75 3.54 8.84 -6.83
C LYS A 75 3.57 8.66 -5.32
N GLY A 76 4.18 7.59 -4.83
CA GLY A 76 4.26 7.34 -3.40
C GLY A 76 4.83 5.98 -3.07
N VAL A 77 4.57 5.53 -1.85
CA VAL A 77 5.09 4.29 -1.27
C VAL A 77 3.98 3.42 -0.69
N LEU A 78 4.14 2.12 -0.84
CA LEU A 78 3.25 1.09 -0.32
C LEU A 78 3.93 0.33 0.81
N CYS A 79 3.23 0.09 1.90
CA CYS A 79 3.74 -0.65 3.05
C CYS A 79 3.51 -2.15 2.91
N GLU A 80 4.57 -2.94 3.11
CA GLU A 80 4.52 -4.39 3.24
C GLU A 80 5.12 -4.82 4.57
N GLY A 81 4.43 -5.69 5.31
CA GLY A 81 4.97 -6.34 6.50
C GLY A 81 5.77 -7.58 6.13
N ARG A 82 7.06 -7.63 6.49
CA ARG A 82 7.95 -8.77 6.23
C ARG A 82 8.63 -9.26 7.50
N LEU A 83 8.80 -10.57 7.60
CA LEU A 83 9.59 -11.17 8.69
C LEU A 83 11.07 -11.06 8.33
N LEU A 84 11.81 -10.27 9.11
CA LEU A 84 13.24 -10.08 8.94
C LEU A 84 14.01 -10.65 10.13
N SER A 85 15.21 -11.17 9.86
CA SER A 85 16.11 -11.74 10.87
C SER A 85 17.25 -10.76 11.15
N PHE A 86 17.24 -10.16 12.32
CA PHE A 86 18.22 -9.16 12.75
C PHE A 86 19.33 -9.83 13.56
N GLY A 87 20.57 -9.73 13.10
CA GLY A 87 21.77 -10.18 13.82
C GLY A 87 22.39 -9.08 14.68
N ASP A 88 22.21 -7.83 14.29
CA ASP A 88 22.63 -6.65 15.02
C ASP A 88 21.40 -5.77 15.30
N LEU A 89 21.13 -5.53 16.59
CA LEU A 89 20.02 -4.70 17.06
C LEU A 89 20.42 -3.26 17.32
N SER A 90 21.66 -2.86 17.01
CA SER A 90 22.03 -1.45 16.99
C SER A 90 21.22 -0.70 15.92
N PRO A 91 20.94 0.60 16.08
CA PRO A 91 20.22 1.35 15.05
C PRO A 91 20.84 1.25 13.66
N ALA A 92 22.17 1.23 13.57
CA ALA A 92 22.91 1.05 12.32
C ALA A 92 22.70 -0.36 11.72
N GLY A 93 22.77 -1.40 12.56
CA GLY A 93 22.51 -2.79 12.15
C GLY A 93 21.07 -3.00 11.72
N LEU A 94 20.10 -2.42 12.44
CA LEU A 94 18.71 -2.43 12.04
C LEU A 94 18.53 -1.79 10.67
N MET A 95 19.09 -0.59 10.45
CA MET A 95 18.97 0.11 9.17
C MET A 95 19.61 -0.68 8.03
N THR A 96 20.76 -1.30 8.25
CA THR A 96 21.43 -2.16 7.26
C THR A 96 20.49 -3.29 6.81
N THR A 97 19.91 -4.03 7.76
CA THR A 97 18.97 -5.12 7.45
C THR A 97 17.71 -4.62 6.71
N LEU A 98 17.21 -3.43 7.06
CA LEU A 98 16.09 -2.80 6.36
C LEU A 98 16.44 -2.43 4.91
N LEU A 99 17.65 -1.89 4.67
CA LEU A 99 18.14 -1.59 3.32
C LEU A 99 18.31 -2.85 2.47
N GLU A 100 18.85 -3.93 3.05
CA GLU A 100 18.94 -5.24 2.40
C GLU A 100 17.55 -5.74 1.97
N ALA A 101 16.56 -5.65 2.88
CA ALA A 101 15.21 -6.07 2.60
C ALA A 101 14.52 -5.22 1.53
N LEU A 102 14.71 -3.89 1.57
CA LEU A 102 14.19 -2.97 0.54
C LEU A 102 14.82 -3.20 -0.83
N SER A 103 16.07 -3.66 -0.90
CA SER A 103 16.76 -4.00 -2.14
C SER A 103 16.20 -5.27 -2.80
N THR A 104 15.33 -5.99 -2.13
CA THR A 104 14.60 -7.14 -2.69
C THR A 104 13.19 -6.72 -3.11
N ARG A 105 12.62 -7.42 -4.08
CA ARG A 105 11.25 -7.15 -4.54
C ARG A 105 10.25 -7.39 -3.40
N ALA A 106 9.19 -6.57 -3.35
CA ALA A 106 8.05 -6.84 -2.48
C ALA A 106 7.43 -8.20 -2.80
N GLU A 107 7.03 -8.94 -1.78
CA GLU A 107 6.52 -10.32 -1.91
C GLU A 107 5.02 -10.34 -2.26
N THR A 108 4.26 -9.41 -1.68
CA THR A 108 2.78 -9.38 -1.79
C THR A 108 2.26 -8.21 -2.63
N LEU A 109 3.12 -7.27 -3.00
CA LEU A 109 2.77 -6.06 -3.74
C LEU A 109 3.27 -6.16 -5.18
N SER A 110 2.44 -6.64 -6.09
CA SER A 110 2.79 -6.76 -7.52
C SER A 110 2.94 -5.41 -8.23
N CYS A 111 2.37 -4.34 -7.67
CA CYS A 111 2.37 -2.99 -8.23
C CYS A 111 3.54 -2.12 -7.74
N THR A 112 4.69 -2.73 -7.41
CA THR A 112 5.90 -2.03 -6.99
C THR A 112 7.05 -2.31 -7.95
N PRO A 113 7.80 -1.29 -8.41
CA PRO A 113 9.06 -1.51 -9.10
C PRO A 113 10.11 -2.11 -8.15
N ALA A 114 11.09 -2.81 -8.72
CA ALA A 114 12.22 -3.29 -7.94
C ALA A 114 13.11 -2.12 -7.52
N MET A 115 13.41 -2.03 -6.22
CA MET A 115 14.41 -1.08 -5.73
C MET A 115 15.81 -1.49 -6.19
N PRO A 116 16.72 -0.52 -6.40
CA PRO A 116 18.14 -0.85 -6.64
C PRO A 116 18.74 -1.53 -5.40
N ASP A 117 19.88 -2.17 -5.59
CA ASP A 117 20.68 -2.70 -4.47
C ASP A 117 21.26 -1.53 -3.65
N LEU A 118 20.50 -1.11 -2.64
CA LEU A 118 20.82 0.04 -1.80
C LEU A 118 22.09 -0.17 -0.98
N ILE A 119 22.40 -1.41 -0.60
CA ILE A 119 23.59 -1.71 0.20
C ILE A 119 24.85 -1.45 -0.64
N ASN A 120 24.89 -1.90 -1.87
CA ASN A 120 26.02 -1.65 -2.78
C ASN A 120 26.13 -0.19 -3.23
N GLN A 121 25.09 0.59 -3.02
CA GLN A 121 25.10 2.04 -3.30
C GLN A 121 25.50 2.89 -2.08
N LEU A 122 25.68 2.30 -0.90
CA LEU A 122 26.19 3.04 0.26
C LEU A 122 27.65 3.48 0.03
N ALA A 123 27.93 4.75 0.32
CA ALA A 123 29.29 5.28 0.38
C ALA A 123 29.95 4.93 1.72
N GLN A 124 29.13 4.77 2.76
CA GLN A 124 29.54 4.30 4.10
C GLN A 124 28.35 3.62 4.81
N ALA A 125 28.63 2.79 5.80
CA ALA A 125 27.60 2.17 6.62
C ALA A 125 26.66 3.22 7.24
N PRO A 126 25.36 2.89 7.44
CA PRO A 126 24.43 3.76 8.17
C PRO A 126 24.98 4.13 9.54
N THR A 127 24.80 5.37 9.97
CA THR A 127 25.27 5.83 11.28
C THR A 127 24.15 6.55 12.01
N LEU A 128 24.07 6.31 13.34
CA LEU A 128 23.22 7.09 14.21
C LEU A 128 24.04 8.25 14.79
N ASN A 129 23.63 9.47 14.50
CA ASN A 129 24.21 10.67 15.08
C ASN A 129 23.36 11.13 16.27
N GLU A 130 23.96 11.18 17.45
CA GLU A 130 23.30 11.65 18.66
C GLU A 130 23.92 12.99 19.05
N ALA A 131 23.23 14.08 18.75
CA ALA A 131 23.66 15.43 19.04
C ALA A 131 22.47 16.28 19.54
N ASN A 132 22.70 17.08 20.56
CA ASN A 132 21.70 17.99 21.13
C ASN A 132 20.40 17.29 21.58
N GLY A 133 20.50 16.04 22.02
CA GLY A 133 19.34 15.25 22.43
C GLY A 133 18.51 14.70 21.28
N GLN A 134 18.95 14.87 20.04
CA GLN A 134 18.32 14.31 18.85
C GLN A 134 19.05 13.05 18.37
N ARG A 135 18.31 12.07 17.90
CA ARG A 135 18.78 10.81 17.33
C ARG A 135 18.47 10.80 15.83
N ILE A 136 19.50 10.99 15.02
CA ILE A 136 19.38 11.17 13.58
C ILE A 136 20.08 10.02 12.87
N MET A 137 19.34 9.28 12.04
CA MET A 137 19.92 8.28 11.14
C MET A 137 20.53 8.98 9.93
N VAL A 138 21.81 8.77 9.70
CA VAL A 138 22.52 9.35 8.54
C VAL A 138 22.79 8.26 7.52
N LEU A 139 22.28 8.45 6.31
CA LEU A 139 22.48 7.58 5.15
C LEU A 139 23.30 8.32 4.09
N ARG A 140 24.42 7.74 3.69
CA ARG A 140 25.29 8.32 2.66
C ARG A 140 25.43 7.36 1.48
N PHE A 141 24.93 7.78 0.34
CA PHE A 141 24.98 7.01 -0.90
C PHE A 141 26.04 7.57 -1.86
N GLN A 142 26.49 6.72 -2.75
CA GLN A 142 27.36 7.10 -3.86
C GLN A 142 26.59 7.97 -4.87
N ASP A 143 27.27 8.83 -5.59
CA ASP A 143 26.68 9.69 -6.62
C ASP A 143 26.03 8.88 -7.75
N ALA A 144 26.56 7.70 -8.05
CA ALA A 144 26.03 6.76 -9.04
C ALA A 144 24.56 6.38 -8.81
N LEU A 145 24.06 6.48 -7.55
CA LEU A 145 22.66 6.17 -7.22
C LEU A 145 21.67 6.99 -8.05
N ASN A 146 21.97 8.25 -8.35
CA ASN A 146 21.10 9.11 -9.18
C ASN A 146 20.83 8.50 -10.57
N GLY A 147 21.86 8.00 -11.23
CA GLY A 147 21.72 7.35 -12.54
C GLY A 147 20.97 6.03 -12.47
N ILE A 148 21.19 5.26 -11.40
CA ILE A 148 20.52 3.97 -11.18
C ILE A 148 19.03 4.18 -10.93
N LEU A 149 18.65 5.16 -10.12
CA LEU A 149 17.24 5.51 -9.87
C LEU A 149 16.53 5.91 -11.17
N LEU A 150 17.19 6.76 -11.97
CA LEU A 150 16.64 7.21 -13.25
C LEU A 150 16.42 6.03 -14.20
N SER A 151 17.38 5.12 -14.32
CA SER A 151 17.25 3.92 -15.17
C SER A 151 16.18 2.94 -14.65
N GLY A 152 15.95 2.89 -13.35
CA GLY A 152 14.91 2.08 -12.72
C GLY A 152 13.53 2.73 -12.72
N GLY A 153 13.37 3.96 -13.22
CA GLY A 153 12.11 4.69 -13.21
C GLY A 153 11.64 5.10 -11.81
N ILE A 154 12.56 5.13 -10.83
CA ILE A 154 12.27 5.52 -9.44
C ILE A 154 12.72 6.96 -9.26
N THR A 155 11.80 7.82 -8.81
CA THR A 155 12.16 9.21 -8.52
C THR A 155 12.91 9.32 -7.19
N ARG A 156 13.78 10.33 -7.07
CA ARG A 156 14.52 10.60 -5.84
C ARG A 156 13.57 10.80 -4.65
N SER A 157 12.47 11.52 -4.86
CA SER A 157 11.48 11.78 -3.80
C SER A 157 10.81 10.51 -3.27
N VAL A 158 10.46 9.58 -4.16
CA VAL A 158 9.84 8.30 -3.76
C VAL A 158 10.85 7.38 -3.07
N MET A 159 12.10 7.33 -3.56
CA MET A 159 13.16 6.59 -2.87
C MET A 159 13.39 7.13 -1.45
N VAL A 160 13.48 8.45 -1.29
CA VAL A 160 13.64 9.08 0.02
C VAL A 160 12.46 8.81 0.92
N ALA A 161 11.21 8.93 0.41
CA ALA A 161 10.01 8.57 1.17
C ALA A 161 10.05 7.12 1.65
N SER A 162 10.47 6.18 0.78
CA SER A 162 10.66 4.77 1.13
C SER A 162 11.63 4.59 2.30
N LEU A 163 12.80 5.20 2.23
CA LEU A 163 13.85 5.11 3.26
C LEU A 163 13.41 5.74 4.58
N VAL A 164 12.89 6.97 4.52
CA VAL A 164 12.49 7.73 5.72
C VAL A 164 11.30 7.05 6.41
N CYS A 165 10.26 6.66 5.66
CA CYS A 165 9.11 5.97 6.23
C CYS A 165 9.49 4.62 6.84
N THR A 166 10.37 3.85 6.19
CA THR A 166 10.84 2.56 6.73
C THR A 166 11.67 2.75 8.00
N ALA A 167 12.67 3.62 7.96
CA ALA A 167 13.55 3.86 9.10
C ALA A 167 12.77 4.40 10.31
N HIS A 168 11.98 5.44 10.10
CA HIS A 168 11.25 6.11 11.17
C HIS A 168 10.14 5.25 11.78
N THR A 169 9.57 4.33 10.99
CA THR A 169 8.54 3.40 11.48
C THR A 169 9.15 2.28 12.33
N PHE A 170 10.37 1.83 12.03
CA PHE A 170 10.95 0.63 12.65
C PHE A 170 12.02 0.92 13.69
N ILE A 171 12.87 1.95 13.48
CA ILE A 171 13.98 2.25 14.40
C ILE A 171 13.48 3.10 15.57
N PRO A 172 13.63 2.61 16.82
CA PRO A 172 13.03 3.27 17.98
C PRO A 172 13.70 4.62 18.31
N GLY A 173 12.88 5.58 18.70
CA GLY A 173 13.33 6.88 19.19
C GLY A 173 14.12 7.70 18.16
N LEU A 174 13.86 7.49 16.87
CA LEU A 174 14.49 8.24 15.80
C LEU A 174 13.76 9.58 15.62
N ASP A 175 14.49 10.68 15.71
CA ASP A 175 13.95 12.03 15.50
C ASP A 175 13.88 12.40 14.02
N GLY A 176 14.70 11.75 13.19
CA GLY A 176 14.65 11.91 11.74
C GLY A 176 15.78 11.19 11.00
N VAL A 177 15.78 11.37 9.69
CA VAL A 177 16.76 10.79 8.77
C VAL A 177 17.42 11.91 7.98
N GLU A 178 18.74 11.86 7.83
CA GLU A 178 19.52 12.68 6.89
C GLU A 178 20.01 11.80 5.76
N ILE A 179 19.86 12.27 4.52
CA ILE A 179 20.29 11.53 3.33
C ILE A 179 21.25 12.38 2.52
N TRP A 180 22.35 11.76 2.11
CA TRP A 180 23.37 12.31 1.23
C TRP A 180 23.51 11.45 -0.01
N ILE A 181 23.67 12.07 -1.17
CA ILE A 181 24.02 11.39 -2.43
C ILE A 181 25.28 12.08 -3.00
N GLY A 182 26.36 11.36 -3.07
CA GLY A 182 27.67 11.97 -3.33
C GLY A 182 28.03 12.98 -2.25
N SER A 183 28.29 14.21 -2.64
CA SER A 183 28.58 15.34 -1.75
C SER A 183 27.35 16.18 -1.40
N GLU A 184 26.18 15.90 -1.99
CA GLU A 184 24.95 16.66 -1.82
C GLU A 184 24.17 16.14 -0.59
N GLN A 185 23.93 17.02 0.40
CA GLN A 185 22.91 16.76 1.43
C GLN A 185 21.54 17.12 0.87
N LEU A 186 20.58 16.19 0.99
CA LEU A 186 19.22 16.45 0.52
C LEU A 186 18.48 17.35 1.53
N THR A 187 18.40 18.64 1.22
CA THR A 187 17.67 19.64 2.02
C THR A 187 16.34 20.03 1.40
N SER A 188 16.10 19.59 0.18
CA SER A 188 14.83 19.79 -0.52
C SER A 188 14.57 18.67 -1.53
N LEU A 189 13.30 18.40 -1.78
CA LEU A 189 12.84 17.45 -2.79
C LEU A 189 11.67 18.06 -3.57
N THR A 190 11.69 17.90 -4.88
CA THR A 190 10.55 18.27 -5.73
C THR A 190 9.98 17.01 -6.35
N PRO A 191 8.86 16.48 -5.83
CA PRO A 191 8.19 15.33 -6.42
C PRO A 191 7.70 15.68 -7.84
N LEU A 192 7.76 14.73 -8.76
CA LEU A 192 7.18 14.92 -10.11
C LEU A 192 5.67 15.05 -10.02
N SER A 193 5.04 14.21 -9.20
CA SER A 193 3.62 14.26 -8.88
C SER A 193 3.35 13.46 -7.61
N THR A 194 2.26 13.80 -6.92
CA THR A 194 1.65 12.98 -5.86
C THR A 194 0.22 12.68 -6.26
N TYR A 195 -0.47 11.81 -5.54
CA TYR A 195 -1.90 11.60 -5.79
C TYR A 195 -2.74 12.88 -5.54
N ASN A 196 -2.23 13.82 -4.74
CA ASN A 196 -2.91 15.07 -4.41
C ASN A 196 -2.63 16.21 -5.42
N GLY A 197 -1.85 15.95 -6.47
CA GLY A 197 -1.58 16.93 -7.53
C GLY A 197 -0.10 17.10 -7.87
N ALA A 198 0.23 18.24 -8.46
CA ALA A 198 1.62 18.59 -8.78
C ALA A 198 2.42 18.70 -7.50
N GLY A 199 3.58 18.03 -7.47
CA GLY A 199 4.43 18.02 -6.28
C GLY A 199 5.02 19.40 -6.00
N GLU A 200 4.67 19.98 -4.87
CA GLU A 200 5.33 21.18 -4.36
C GLU A 200 6.71 20.81 -3.81
N THR A 201 7.65 21.76 -3.90
CA THR A 201 9.00 21.56 -3.36
C THR A 201 8.94 21.48 -1.83
N MET A 202 9.24 20.32 -1.32
CA MET A 202 9.43 20.07 0.12
C MET A 202 10.79 20.59 0.56
N ARG A 203 10.86 21.24 1.70
CA ARG A 203 12.11 21.75 2.30
C ARG A 203 12.29 21.18 3.69
N PHE A 204 13.51 20.71 3.98
CA PHE A 204 13.85 20.08 5.26
C PHE A 204 14.88 20.93 5.98
N ASP A 205 14.55 21.36 7.20
CA ASP A 205 15.49 22.10 8.03
C ASP A 205 16.74 21.25 8.29
N ARG A 206 17.90 21.77 7.86
CA ARG A 206 19.19 21.08 7.95
C ARG A 206 19.20 19.67 7.33
N GLY A 207 18.29 19.39 6.41
CA GLY A 207 18.16 18.06 5.80
C GLY A 207 17.52 16.99 6.70
N LEU A 208 16.94 17.39 7.84
CA LEU A 208 16.26 16.46 8.75
C LEU A 208 14.87 16.12 8.22
N MET A 209 14.67 14.87 7.83
CA MET A 209 13.44 14.36 7.27
C MET A 209 12.73 13.46 8.27
N LYS A 210 11.41 13.65 8.42
CA LYS A 210 10.55 12.86 9.30
C LYS A 210 9.47 12.14 8.50
N ARG A 211 8.92 11.08 9.09
CA ARG A 211 7.83 10.33 8.45
C ARG A 211 6.62 11.22 8.11
N GLY A 212 6.30 12.18 9.00
CA GLY A 212 5.18 13.11 8.79
C GLY A 212 5.34 14.00 7.55
N ASP A 213 6.56 14.29 7.12
CA ASP A 213 6.83 15.08 5.91
C ASP A 213 6.38 14.35 4.64
N PHE A 214 6.24 13.03 4.70
CA PHE A 214 5.87 12.16 3.57
C PHE A 214 4.45 11.59 3.68
N SER A 215 3.56 12.24 4.43
CA SER A 215 2.15 11.81 4.57
C SER A 215 1.44 11.64 3.23
N ASP A 216 1.67 12.55 2.28
CA ASP A 216 1.05 12.52 0.95
C ASP A 216 1.63 11.45 0.02
N PHE A 217 2.75 10.84 0.42
CA PHE A 217 3.33 9.69 -0.27
C PHE A 217 2.78 8.35 0.21
N LEU A 218 2.07 8.32 1.34
CA LEU A 218 1.57 7.06 1.89
C LEU A 218 0.38 6.57 1.09
N LEU A 219 0.55 5.39 0.51
CA LEU A 219 -0.45 4.71 -0.29
C LEU A 219 -0.88 3.41 0.40
N SER A 220 -2.06 2.95 0.02
CA SER A 220 -2.59 1.62 0.29
C SER A 220 -2.86 0.90 -1.02
N CYS A 221 -3.17 -0.39 -0.97
CA CYS A 221 -3.60 -1.13 -2.14
C CYS A 221 -5.10 -1.42 -2.06
N CYS A 222 -5.83 -1.13 -3.13
CA CYS A 222 -7.13 -1.74 -3.38
C CYS A 222 -7.00 -2.92 -4.35
N THR A 223 -7.94 -3.85 -4.27
CA THR A 223 -8.03 -4.95 -5.22
C THR A 223 -9.12 -4.63 -6.23
N LEU A 224 -8.75 -4.57 -7.50
CA LEU A 224 -9.66 -4.37 -8.62
C LEU A 224 -9.78 -5.65 -9.43
N TYR A 225 -10.92 -5.84 -10.07
CA TYR A 225 -11.15 -6.98 -10.96
C TYR A 225 -11.33 -6.49 -12.39
N PHE A 226 -10.54 -7.03 -13.32
CA PHE A 226 -10.63 -6.77 -14.74
C PHE A 226 -10.87 -8.07 -15.48
N ALA A 227 -11.44 -8.00 -16.67
CA ALA A 227 -11.65 -9.18 -17.52
C ALA A 227 -10.40 -9.47 -18.36
N ASN A 228 -10.08 -10.74 -18.56
CA ASN A 228 -9.15 -11.18 -19.61
C ASN A 228 -9.90 -11.34 -20.96
N ALA A 229 -9.20 -11.78 -22.00
CA ALA A 229 -9.78 -11.98 -23.33
C ALA A 229 -10.90 -13.03 -23.35
N ASP A 230 -10.89 -14.00 -22.43
CA ASP A 230 -11.88 -15.06 -22.29
C ASP A 230 -13.09 -14.59 -21.44
N GLY A 231 -13.03 -13.39 -20.87
CA GLY A 231 -14.05 -12.80 -20.02
C GLY A 231 -14.01 -13.26 -18.56
N GLU A 232 -12.95 -13.96 -18.16
CA GLU A 232 -12.70 -14.34 -16.78
C GLU A 232 -12.20 -13.13 -16.00
N LEU A 233 -12.60 -13.02 -14.73
CA LEU A 233 -12.19 -11.92 -13.87
C LEU A 233 -10.88 -12.21 -13.18
N VAL A 234 -9.96 -11.27 -13.29
CA VAL A 234 -8.61 -11.33 -12.73
C VAL A 234 -8.43 -10.21 -11.74
N ALA A 235 -7.99 -10.56 -10.53
CA ALA A 235 -7.69 -9.60 -9.47
C ALA A 235 -6.33 -8.92 -9.69
N VAL A 236 -6.29 -7.59 -9.62
CA VAL A 236 -5.06 -6.81 -9.65
C VAL A 236 -4.97 -5.89 -8.43
N LYS A 237 -3.76 -5.63 -7.98
CA LYS A 237 -3.50 -4.69 -6.89
C LYS A 237 -3.21 -3.31 -7.47
N ARG A 238 -3.92 -2.30 -7.00
CA ARG A 238 -3.79 -0.91 -7.45
C ARG A 238 -3.44 0.01 -6.29
N PRO A 239 -2.37 0.83 -6.40
CA PRO A 239 -2.07 1.87 -5.44
C PRO A 239 -3.20 2.91 -5.38
N ILE A 240 -3.58 3.30 -4.17
CA ILE A 240 -4.57 4.34 -3.90
C ILE A 240 -4.13 5.15 -2.68
N PRO A 241 -4.44 6.44 -2.56
CA PRO A 241 -4.12 7.19 -1.35
C PRO A 241 -4.62 6.48 -0.10
N PHE A 242 -3.79 6.46 0.93
CA PHE A 242 -4.08 5.72 2.17
C PHE A 242 -5.46 6.08 2.76
N TYR A 243 -5.80 7.36 2.78
CA TYR A 243 -7.10 7.86 3.28
C TYR A 243 -8.28 7.52 2.37
N SER A 244 -8.03 7.10 1.12
CA SER A 244 -9.06 6.73 0.14
C SER A 244 -9.30 5.23 0.04
N ALA A 245 -8.49 4.41 0.70
CA ALA A 245 -8.53 2.95 0.57
C ALA A 245 -9.88 2.32 0.98
N GLY A 246 -10.59 2.94 1.93
CA GLY A 246 -11.93 2.54 2.34
C GLY A 246 -13.07 3.27 1.64
N ASN A 247 -12.78 4.17 0.69
CA ASN A 247 -13.78 4.96 0.00
C ASN A 247 -14.26 4.23 -1.28
N PRO A 248 -15.51 3.76 -1.34
CA PRO A 248 -16.02 3.00 -2.49
C PRO A 248 -15.98 3.80 -3.80
N ARG A 249 -16.25 5.12 -3.74
CA ARG A 249 -16.19 6.00 -4.93
C ARG A 249 -14.76 6.05 -5.48
N ALA A 250 -13.76 6.21 -4.62
CA ALA A 250 -12.36 6.24 -5.06
C ALA A 250 -11.95 4.92 -5.70
N VAL A 251 -12.42 3.79 -5.16
CA VAL A 251 -12.15 2.45 -5.71
C VAL A 251 -12.84 2.26 -7.08
N ILE A 252 -14.09 2.70 -7.22
CA ILE A 252 -14.78 2.66 -8.52
C ILE A 252 -14.10 3.58 -9.53
N ASN A 253 -13.60 4.73 -9.14
CA ASN A 253 -12.85 5.63 -10.03
C ASN A 253 -11.56 4.97 -10.54
N GLU A 254 -10.85 4.22 -9.67
CA GLU A 254 -9.69 3.43 -10.12
C GLU A 254 -10.11 2.30 -11.09
N LEU A 255 -11.28 1.69 -10.89
CA LEU A 255 -11.82 0.71 -11.83
C LEU A 255 -12.19 1.37 -13.19
N MET A 256 -12.75 2.59 -13.18
CA MET A 256 -13.04 3.38 -14.39
C MET A 256 -11.77 3.74 -15.19
N ARG A 257 -10.63 3.95 -14.52
CA ARG A 257 -9.34 4.18 -15.21
C ARG A 257 -8.89 2.99 -16.08
N GLY A 258 -9.48 1.83 -15.87
CA GLY A 258 -9.13 0.62 -16.61
C GLY A 258 -7.77 0.02 -16.25
N PRO A 259 -7.37 -1.07 -16.93
CA PRO A 259 -6.08 -1.71 -16.74
C PRO A 259 -4.91 -0.75 -17.03
N GLN A 260 -3.82 -0.88 -16.27
CA GLN A 260 -2.63 -0.06 -16.39
C GLN A 260 -1.43 -0.92 -16.84
N PRO A 261 -0.40 -0.31 -17.46
CA PRO A 261 0.77 -1.06 -17.96
C PRO A 261 1.54 -1.86 -16.89
N TYR A 262 1.39 -1.49 -15.63
CA TYR A 262 2.04 -2.16 -14.49
C TYR A 262 1.16 -3.24 -13.84
N ASP A 263 -0.08 -3.41 -14.29
CA ASP A 263 -0.89 -4.53 -13.82
C ASP A 263 -0.21 -5.85 -14.20
N SER A 264 -0.16 -6.79 -13.28
CA SER A 264 0.71 -7.98 -13.33
C SER A 264 0.44 -8.93 -14.52
N LEU A 265 -0.65 -8.71 -15.24
CA LEU A 265 -1.05 -9.51 -16.40
C LEU A 265 -1.28 -8.63 -17.63
N SER A 266 -0.69 -9.01 -18.75
CA SER A 266 -0.98 -8.40 -20.05
C SER A 266 -2.32 -8.91 -20.60
N GLY A 267 -3.01 -8.06 -21.37
CA GLY A 267 -4.25 -8.45 -22.07
C GLY A 267 -5.51 -8.30 -21.23
N LEU A 268 -5.45 -7.60 -20.11
CA LEU A 268 -6.65 -7.21 -19.36
C LEU A 268 -7.46 -6.16 -20.12
N LEU A 269 -8.78 -6.26 -20.03
CA LEU A 269 -9.71 -5.36 -20.70
C LEU A 269 -10.45 -4.49 -19.68
N PRO A 270 -10.75 -3.21 -20.02
CA PRO A 270 -11.63 -2.38 -19.23
C PRO A 270 -13.00 -3.04 -19.05
N VAL A 271 -13.50 -3.07 -17.84
CA VAL A 271 -14.81 -3.67 -17.52
C VAL A 271 -15.93 -2.63 -17.54
N LEU A 272 -15.64 -1.40 -17.14
CA LEU A 272 -16.58 -0.29 -17.27
C LEU A 272 -16.49 0.31 -18.67
N PRO A 273 -17.61 0.84 -19.23
CA PRO A 273 -17.61 1.38 -20.57
C PRO A 273 -16.78 2.67 -20.67
N ASP A 274 -16.11 2.82 -21.82
CA ASP A 274 -15.38 4.04 -22.13
C ASP A 274 -16.32 5.25 -22.13
N GLY A 275 -15.88 6.36 -21.56
CA GLY A 275 -16.67 7.58 -21.45
C GLY A 275 -17.52 7.70 -20.18
N LEU A 276 -17.59 6.66 -19.33
CA LEU A 276 -18.15 6.78 -17.99
C LEU A 276 -17.19 7.59 -17.10
N GLN A 277 -17.73 8.59 -16.39
CA GLN A 277 -16.95 9.53 -15.57
C GLN A 277 -17.36 9.46 -14.10
N ASP A 278 -16.53 10.01 -13.20
CA ASP A 278 -16.83 10.11 -11.75
C ASP A 278 -18.20 10.79 -11.49
N ALA A 279 -18.54 11.80 -12.27
CA ALA A 279 -19.83 12.49 -12.16
C ALA A 279 -21.04 11.59 -12.47
N ASP A 280 -20.84 10.50 -13.24
CA ASP A 280 -21.90 9.55 -13.56
C ASP A 280 -22.21 8.60 -12.41
N LEU A 281 -21.33 8.47 -11.43
CA LEU A 281 -21.62 7.81 -10.17
C LEU A 281 -22.30 8.82 -9.22
N ILE A 282 -23.61 8.98 -9.33
CA ILE A 282 -24.40 9.98 -8.59
C ILE A 282 -24.33 9.75 -7.09
N GLY A 283 -24.43 8.49 -6.64
CA GLY A 283 -24.47 8.16 -5.24
C GLY A 283 -23.83 6.82 -4.93
N VAL A 284 -23.23 6.74 -3.74
CA VAL A 284 -22.71 5.50 -3.16
C VAL A 284 -23.11 5.50 -1.69
N SER A 285 -23.76 4.44 -1.23
CA SER A 285 -24.14 4.28 0.18
C SER A 285 -24.02 2.82 0.60
N LEU A 286 -23.75 2.62 1.89
CA LEU A 286 -23.72 1.30 2.51
C LEU A 286 -24.97 1.16 3.41
N ASP A 287 -25.84 0.22 3.04
CA ASP A 287 -26.98 -0.16 3.85
C ASP A 287 -26.76 -1.55 4.46
N GLN A 288 -26.56 -1.61 5.77
CA GLN A 288 -26.16 -2.81 6.51
C GLN A 288 -24.85 -3.41 5.97
N SER A 289 -24.92 -4.27 4.95
CA SER A 289 -23.78 -4.88 4.27
C SER A 289 -23.92 -4.84 2.74
N ALA A 290 -24.95 -4.16 2.23
CA ALA A 290 -25.19 -3.94 0.81
C ALA A 290 -24.61 -2.59 0.39
N MET A 291 -23.68 -2.60 -0.55
CA MET A 291 -23.21 -1.39 -1.20
C MET A 291 -24.17 -1.03 -2.31
N VAL A 292 -24.81 0.12 -2.19
CA VAL A 292 -25.75 0.65 -3.19
C VAL A 292 -25.01 1.64 -4.09
N LEU A 293 -24.95 1.35 -5.37
CA LEU A 293 -24.40 2.23 -6.41
C LEU A 293 -25.55 2.85 -7.19
N ASN A 294 -25.57 4.17 -7.31
CA ASN A 294 -26.54 4.89 -8.13
C ASN A 294 -25.82 5.66 -9.21
N PHE A 295 -26.04 5.28 -10.47
CA PHE A 295 -25.43 5.90 -11.64
C PHE A 295 -26.39 6.87 -12.33
N SER A 296 -25.86 7.74 -13.19
CA SER A 296 -26.62 8.50 -14.16
C SER A 296 -27.16 7.60 -15.27
N ASP A 297 -28.09 8.12 -16.07
CA ASP A 297 -28.61 7.40 -17.26
C ASP A 297 -27.55 7.18 -18.34
N GLN A 298 -26.39 7.84 -18.23
CA GLN A 298 -25.23 7.64 -19.10
C GLN A 298 -24.74 6.19 -19.07
N LEU A 299 -24.80 5.51 -17.91
CA LEU A 299 -24.43 4.10 -17.83
C LEU A 299 -25.28 3.24 -18.78
N LEU A 300 -26.60 3.41 -18.79
CA LEU A 300 -27.48 2.66 -19.70
C LEU A 300 -27.18 2.97 -21.17
N ARG A 301 -26.95 4.24 -21.50
CA ARG A 301 -26.62 4.66 -22.87
C ARG A 301 -25.32 4.02 -23.36
N LEU A 302 -24.30 3.99 -22.52
CA LEU A 302 -23.00 3.42 -22.87
C LEU A 302 -23.03 1.87 -22.94
N CYS A 303 -23.97 1.24 -22.24
CA CYS A 303 -24.13 -0.23 -22.23
C CYS A 303 -25.09 -0.74 -23.32
N GLN A 304 -25.81 0.11 -24.05
CA GLN A 304 -26.92 -0.28 -24.92
C GLN A 304 -26.63 -1.42 -25.90
N ASP A 305 -25.43 -1.44 -26.50
CA ASP A 305 -24.99 -2.46 -27.45
C ASP A 305 -23.92 -3.40 -26.90
N MET A 306 -23.84 -3.50 -25.58
CA MET A 306 -22.80 -4.30 -24.93
C MET A 306 -23.08 -5.82 -25.10
N PRO A 307 -22.08 -6.62 -25.49
CA PRO A 307 -22.23 -8.05 -25.55
C PRO A 307 -22.58 -8.68 -24.20
N PRO A 308 -23.37 -9.77 -24.15
CA PRO A 308 -23.81 -10.42 -22.91
C PRO A 308 -22.67 -10.78 -21.93
N GLN A 309 -21.57 -11.28 -22.47
CA GLN A 309 -20.39 -11.62 -21.65
C GLN A 309 -19.76 -10.39 -21.00
N ARG A 310 -19.69 -9.29 -21.74
CA ARG A 310 -19.11 -8.04 -21.25
C ARG A 310 -19.98 -7.39 -20.17
N GLU A 311 -21.32 -7.47 -20.30
CA GLU A 311 -22.25 -7.04 -19.25
C GLU A 311 -22.05 -7.84 -17.96
N ARG A 312 -21.89 -9.17 -18.06
CA ARG A 312 -21.58 -10.02 -16.90
C ARG A 312 -20.25 -9.65 -16.26
N SER A 313 -19.20 -9.47 -17.06
CA SER A 313 -17.88 -9.07 -16.55
C SER A 313 -17.94 -7.73 -15.86
N LEU A 314 -18.67 -6.74 -16.40
CA LEU A 314 -18.90 -5.45 -15.76
C LEU A 314 -19.50 -5.60 -14.37
N ILE A 315 -20.66 -6.29 -14.29
CA ILE A 315 -21.39 -6.44 -13.03
C ILE A 315 -20.52 -7.13 -11.98
N TYR A 316 -19.94 -8.29 -12.32
CA TYR A 316 -19.17 -9.05 -11.32
C TYR A 316 -17.79 -8.45 -11.02
N ALA A 317 -17.18 -7.72 -11.93
CA ALA A 317 -15.97 -6.95 -11.63
C ALA A 317 -16.24 -5.88 -10.56
N VAL A 318 -17.34 -5.14 -10.71
CA VAL A 318 -17.76 -4.13 -9.71
C VAL A 318 -18.10 -4.80 -8.38
N VAL A 319 -18.87 -5.90 -8.41
CA VAL A 319 -19.26 -6.65 -7.22
C VAL A 319 -18.04 -7.20 -6.48
N ASN A 320 -17.18 -7.93 -7.18
CA ASN A 320 -15.97 -8.52 -6.58
C ASN A 320 -15.02 -7.43 -6.03
N THR A 321 -14.87 -6.31 -6.76
CA THR A 321 -14.06 -5.19 -6.33
C THR A 321 -14.59 -4.58 -5.03
N LEU A 322 -15.87 -4.25 -4.95
CA LEU A 322 -16.46 -3.60 -3.79
C LEU A 322 -16.60 -4.52 -2.59
N CYS A 323 -16.85 -5.81 -2.80
CA CYS A 323 -16.91 -6.79 -1.72
C CYS A 323 -15.53 -7.06 -1.07
N ARG A 324 -14.43 -6.51 -1.61
CA ARG A 324 -13.13 -6.47 -0.91
C ARG A 324 -13.05 -5.34 0.12
N LEU A 325 -13.99 -4.40 0.09
CA LEU A 325 -14.03 -3.33 1.11
C LEU A 325 -14.61 -3.86 2.43
N PRO A 326 -14.10 -3.37 3.57
CA PRO A 326 -14.59 -3.78 4.87
C PRO A 326 -16.10 -3.55 5.03
N GLY A 327 -16.81 -4.56 5.49
CA GLY A 327 -18.25 -4.49 5.76
C GLY A 327 -19.16 -4.67 4.54
N VAL A 328 -18.62 -4.73 3.32
CA VAL A 328 -19.40 -4.94 2.10
C VAL A 328 -19.48 -6.43 1.78
N LYS A 329 -20.70 -6.97 1.72
CA LYS A 329 -20.95 -8.38 1.39
C LYS A 329 -21.72 -8.57 0.08
N ARG A 330 -22.40 -7.53 -0.38
CA ARG A 330 -23.24 -7.55 -1.57
C ARG A 330 -23.31 -6.15 -2.18
N VAL A 331 -23.71 -6.07 -3.45
CA VAL A 331 -23.80 -4.81 -4.21
C VAL A 331 -25.11 -4.75 -4.94
N SER A 332 -25.78 -3.59 -4.92
CA SER A 332 -26.99 -3.31 -5.68
C SER A 332 -26.75 -2.15 -6.65
N PHE A 333 -27.33 -2.26 -7.84
CA PHE A 333 -27.18 -1.28 -8.91
C PHE A 333 -28.47 -0.47 -9.10
N PHE A 334 -28.33 0.85 -9.12
CA PHE A 334 -29.40 1.78 -9.42
C PHE A 334 -28.95 2.74 -10.54
N VAL A 335 -29.90 3.17 -11.33
CA VAL A 335 -29.73 4.24 -12.32
C VAL A 335 -30.82 5.26 -12.09
N MET A 336 -30.45 6.52 -11.87
CA MET A 336 -31.38 7.60 -11.53
C MET A 336 -32.33 7.26 -10.38
N GLY A 337 -31.81 6.51 -9.39
CA GLY A 337 -32.56 6.11 -8.19
C GLY A 337 -33.52 4.92 -8.38
N GLN A 338 -33.51 4.26 -9.51
CA GLN A 338 -34.34 3.07 -9.81
C GLN A 338 -33.44 1.90 -10.15
N GLN A 339 -33.86 0.67 -9.82
CA GLN A 339 -33.21 -0.54 -10.29
C GLN A 339 -33.66 -0.84 -11.72
N PRO A 340 -32.79 -0.75 -12.74
CA PRO A 340 -33.14 -1.15 -14.08
C PRO A 340 -33.26 -2.69 -14.14
N GLU A 341 -34.05 -3.23 -15.09
CA GLU A 341 -34.13 -4.66 -15.29
C GLU A 341 -32.79 -5.27 -15.74
N THR A 342 -32.07 -4.56 -16.62
CA THR A 342 -30.76 -4.96 -17.16
C THR A 342 -29.99 -3.70 -17.54
N LEU A 343 -28.65 -3.82 -17.81
CA LEU A 343 -27.89 -2.76 -18.49
C LEU A 343 -27.92 -2.92 -20.01
N ALA A 344 -27.77 -4.17 -20.48
CA ALA A 344 -27.69 -4.52 -21.91
C ALA A 344 -28.53 -5.76 -22.30
N GLY A 345 -29.41 -6.24 -21.43
CA GLY A 345 -30.34 -7.32 -21.70
C GLY A 345 -29.89 -8.71 -21.25
N ALA A 346 -28.72 -8.89 -20.68
CA ALA A 346 -28.20 -10.22 -20.33
C ALA A 346 -28.23 -10.56 -18.85
N VAL A 347 -28.13 -9.56 -17.99
CA VAL A 347 -28.10 -9.76 -16.53
C VAL A 347 -29.29 -9.06 -15.89
N TYR A 348 -30.14 -9.83 -15.20
CA TYR A 348 -31.25 -9.28 -14.43
C TYR A 348 -30.73 -8.59 -13.18
N LEU A 349 -30.93 -7.27 -13.06
CA LEU A 349 -30.32 -6.43 -12.04
C LEU A 349 -31.12 -6.23 -10.75
N PRO A 350 -32.47 -6.35 -10.70
CA PRO A 350 -33.20 -6.18 -9.45
C PRO A 350 -32.72 -7.13 -8.36
N GLY A 351 -32.38 -6.55 -7.19
CA GLY A 351 -31.81 -7.27 -6.03
C GLY A 351 -30.36 -6.96 -5.76
N ASP A 352 -29.76 -7.81 -4.93
CA ASP A 352 -28.37 -7.68 -4.50
C ASP A 352 -27.50 -8.77 -5.14
N PHE A 353 -26.30 -8.40 -5.53
CA PHE A 353 -25.29 -9.31 -6.08
C PHE A 353 -24.28 -9.71 -5.02
N LEU A 354 -24.01 -11.01 -4.92
CA LEU A 354 -22.93 -11.56 -4.13
C LEU A 354 -21.66 -11.70 -4.99
N PRO A 355 -20.47 -11.58 -4.39
CA PRO A 355 -19.24 -11.81 -5.12
C PRO A 355 -19.20 -13.25 -5.65
N ARG A 356 -18.62 -13.42 -6.84
CA ARG A 356 -18.29 -14.75 -7.33
C ARG A 356 -16.95 -15.18 -6.75
N PRO A 357 -16.79 -16.47 -6.39
CA PRO A 357 -15.48 -16.99 -6.04
C PRO A 357 -14.49 -16.70 -7.18
N ASP A 358 -13.25 -16.40 -6.79
CA ASP A 358 -12.16 -16.36 -7.77
C ASP A 358 -11.95 -17.78 -8.29
N ASP A 359 -11.92 -17.97 -9.61
CA ASP A 359 -11.60 -19.28 -10.21
C ASP A 359 -10.12 -19.69 -9.95
N SER A 360 -9.41 -18.92 -9.12
CA SER A 360 -7.99 -19.07 -8.77
C SER A 360 -7.73 -19.48 -7.31
N ASP A 361 -8.76 -19.83 -6.53
CA ASP A 361 -8.60 -20.39 -5.17
C ASP A 361 -8.59 -21.93 -5.16
#